data_c5c76935f8aa192fe54abe23febea58e
#
_entry.id   c5c76935f8aa192fe54abe23febea58e
#
_cell.length_a   1.000
_cell.length_b   1.000
_cell.length_c   1.000
_cell.angle_alpha   90.00
_cell.angle_beta   90.00
_cell.angle_gamma   90.00
#
_symmetry.space_group_name_H-M   'P 1'
#
loop_
_entity.id
_entity.type
_entity.pdbx_description
1 polymer ?
#
loop_
_entity_poly.entity_id
_entity_poly.type
_entity_poly.pdbx_seq_one_letter_code
_entity_poly.pdbx_strand_id
1 'polypeptide(L)'
;MPENVAPRSGAPAGAAGGRSKSAYQDRDKPAQIRFSNISAAKAVADAIRTSLGPKGMDKMIQDGKGDVTITNDGATILKQMQVLHPAARMLVELSKAQDIEAGDGTTSVVIIAGSLLDCCTKLLQKGIHPTIISESFQKALEKGIEILTDMSRPVELSDRETLLNSATTSLNSKVVSQYSSLLSPMSVNAVMKVIDPATATSVDLRDVKIVKKLGMILIEYTVIFSXKSPPMQIINFFXQMDNQIVVSDYVQMDRVLREERAYILNLVKQIKKTGCNVLLIQKSILRDALSDLALHFLNKMKIMVVKDIEREDIEFICKTIGTKPVAHIDQFTADMLGSAELAEEVNLSGSGKLLKITGCTSPGKTVTIVVRGSNKLVIEEAERSIHDALCVIRCLVKKRALIAGGGAPEIELALRLTEYSRTLSGMESYCVRAFADAMEVIPSTLAENAGLNPISTVTELRNRHAQGEKTTGINVRKGGISNILEELVVQPLLVSVSALTLATETVRSILKIDDVVNTR
;
A
#
# COMPACT_ATOMS: atom_id res chain seq x y z
N MET A 1 0.67 -59.32 -9.05
CA MET A 1 0.03 -60.54 -8.53
C MET A 1 0.85 -61.00 -7.33
N PRO A 2 0.26 -61.32 -6.16
CA PRO A 2 -1.15 -61.60 -5.85
C PRO A 2 -1.77 -60.70 -4.76
N GLU A 3 -3.06 -60.81 -4.69
CA GLU A 3 -3.98 -60.18 -3.72
C GLU A 3 -3.79 -60.73 -2.31
N ASN A 4 -4.03 -59.87 -1.29
CA ASN A 4 -4.30 -60.32 0.05
C ASN A 4 -5.57 -59.67 0.60
N VAL A 5 -6.55 -60.49 0.89
CA VAL A 5 -7.86 -60.19 1.43
C VAL A 5 -7.77 -60.21 2.97
N ALA A 6 -8.25 -59.17 3.61
CA ALA A 6 -8.35 -59.09 5.08
C ALA A 6 -9.74 -59.57 5.55
N PRO A 7 -9.87 -60.25 6.66
CA PRO A 7 -11.15 -60.81 7.10
C PRO A 7 -12.04 -59.78 7.84
N ARG A 8 -13.33 -59.85 7.54
CA ARG A 8 -14.40 -59.15 8.27
C ARG A 8 -14.64 -59.79 9.62
N SER A 9 -14.64 -58.99 10.67
CA SER A 9 -15.15 -59.41 11.97
C SER A 9 -16.46 -58.66 12.27
N GLY A 10 -17.49 -59.42 12.58
CA GLY A 10 -18.86 -58.94 12.78
C GLY A 10 -19.06 -58.18 14.11
N ALA A 11 -19.96 -57.23 14.04
CA ALA A 11 -20.42 -56.44 15.19
C ALA A 11 -21.60 -57.12 15.91
N PRO A 12 -21.67 -57.06 17.21
CA PRO A 12 -22.93 -57.41 17.91
C PRO A 12 -23.77 -56.13 18.11
N ALA A 13 -25.05 -56.24 17.82
CA ALA A 13 -26.08 -55.28 18.12
C ALA A 13 -26.40 -55.25 19.63
N GLY A 14 -26.40 -54.06 20.21
CA GLY A 14 -26.77 -53.94 21.63
C GLY A 14 -27.22 -52.53 22.02
N ALA A 15 -28.50 -52.43 22.25
CA ALA A 15 -29.21 -51.55 23.19
C ALA A 15 -29.11 -50.01 23.03
N ALA A 16 -30.23 -49.47 22.56
CA ALA A 16 -30.57 -48.06 22.71
C ALA A 16 -30.77 -47.67 24.17
N GLY A 17 -29.83 -46.91 24.70
CA GLY A 17 -30.00 -46.21 25.97
C GLY A 17 -29.86 -44.73 25.68
N GLY A 18 -30.95 -43.98 25.71
CA GLY A 18 -30.94 -42.53 25.57
C GLY A 18 -30.18 -41.88 26.72
N ARG A 19 -28.90 -41.60 26.51
CA ARG A 19 -28.16 -40.71 27.42
C ARG A 19 -28.45 -39.28 26.95
N SER A 20 -29.16 -38.53 27.80
CA SER A 20 -29.20 -37.10 27.71
C SER A 20 -27.76 -36.61 27.64
N LYS A 21 -27.37 -35.97 26.54
CA LYS A 21 -26.12 -35.22 26.44
C LYS A 21 -26.22 -34.09 27.47
N SER A 22 -25.78 -34.31 28.68
CA SER A 22 -25.44 -33.19 29.53
C SER A 22 -24.44 -32.36 28.74
N ALA A 23 -24.75 -31.09 28.54
CA ALA A 23 -23.86 -30.15 27.91
C ALA A 23 -22.65 -30.01 28.85
N TYR A 24 -21.67 -30.87 28.67
CA TYR A 24 -20.40 -30.77 29.37
C TYR A 24 -19.69 -29.58 28.73
N GLN A 25 -19.78 -28.44 29.37
CA GLN A 25 -19.00 -27.28 28.98
C GLN A 25 -17.54 -27.59 29.26
N ASP A 26 -16.79 -27.86 28.23
CA ASP A 26 -15.34 -28.04 28.32
C ASP A 26 -14.74 -26.69 28.77
N ARG A 27 -14.36 -26.63 30.05
CA ARG A 27 -13.81 -25.41 30.67
C ARG A 27 -12.46 -25.01 30.06
N ASP A 28 -11.77 -25.94 29.43
CA ASP A 28 -10.46 -25.70 28.81
C ASP A 28 -10.58 -25.23 27.38
N LYS A 29 -11.73 -25.38 26.74
CA LYS A 29 -11.96 -24.99 25.33
C LYS A 29 -11.59 -23.53 25.04
N PRO A 30 -12.03 -22.51 25.80
CA PRO A 30 -11.66 -21.12 25.54
C PRO A 30 -10.14 -20.87 25.61
N ALA A 31 -9.45 -21.53 26.55
CA ALA A 31 -7.99 -21.42 26.68
C ALA A 31 -7.29 -22.04 25.45
N GLN A 32 -7.74 -23.23 25.05
CA GLN A 32 -7.20 -23.93 23.86
C GLN A 32 -7.38 -23.09 22.60
N ILE A 33 -8.55 -22.46 22.40
CA ILE A 33 -8.85 -21.61 21.26
C ILE A 33 -7.93 -20.38 21.26
N ARG A 34 -7.75 -19.72 22.41
CA ARG A 34 -6.84 -18.58 22.53
C ARG A 34 -5.41 -18.96 22.14
N PHE A 35 -4.90 -20.05 22.68
CA PHE A 35 -3.54 -20.52 22.37
C PHE A 35 -3.40 -20.89 20.89
N SER A 36 -4.42 -21.51 20.30
CA SER A 36 -4.45 -21.82 18.86
C SER A 36 -4.41 -20.53 18.01
N ASN A 37 -5.24 -19.55 18.36
CA ASN A 37 -5.31 -18.26 17.66
C ASN A 37 -3.96 -17.52 17.76
N ILE A 38 -3.37 -17.47 18.94
CA ILE A 38 -2.07 -16.80 19.16
C ILE A 38 -0.97 -17.51 18.36
N SER A 39 -0.95 -18.85 18.40
CA SER A 39 0.05 -19.65 17.68
C SER A 39 -0.03 -19.42 16.15
N ALA A 40 -1.25 -19.42 15.62
CA ALA A 40 -1.47 -19.19 14.18
C ALA A 40 -1.06 -17.77 13.77
N ALA A 41 -1.39 -16.77 14.56
CA ALA A 41 -1.02 -15.38 14.30
C ALA A 41 0.50 -15.19 14.40
N LYS A 42 1.13 -15.77 15.42
CA LYS A 42 2.58 -15.73 15.61
C LYS A 42 3.32 -16.35 14.42
N ALA A 43 2.82 -17.46 13.89
CA ALA A 43 3.42 -18.13 12.72
C ALA A 43 3.48 -17.20 11.50
N VAL A 44 2.45 -16.37 11.30
CA VAL A 44 2.42 -15.36 10.22
C VAL A 44 3.51 -14.29 10.45
N ALA A 45 3.62 -13.79 11.69
CA ALA A 45 4.65 -12.81 12.04
C ALA A 45 6.07 -13.36 11.82
N ASP A 46 6.31 -14.59 12.23
CA ASP A 46 7.61 -15.26 12.07
C ASP A 46 7.96 -15.47 10.60
N ALA A 47 6.98 -15.72 9.74
CA ALA A 47 7.19 -15.95 8.31
C ALA A 47 7.74 -14.70 7.59
N ILE A 48 7.41 -13.49 8.07
CA ILE A 48 7.87 -12.25 7.44
C ILE A 48 9.04 -11.58 8.18
N ARG A 49 9.45 -12.12 9.32
CA ARG A 49 10.50 -11.53 10.18
C ARG A 49 11.81 -11.29 9.43
N THR A 50 12.19 -12.23 8.58
CA THR A 50 13.44 -12.18 7.82
C THR A 50 13.44 -11.11 6.72
N SER A 51 12.30 -10.49 6.42
CA SER A 51 12.23 -9.41 5.42
C SER A 51 12.37 -8.00 6.01
N LEU A 52 12.53 -7.88 7.34
CA LEU A 52 12.61 -6.58 8.01
C LEU A 52 13.96 -5.90 7.79
N GLY A 53 13.93 -4.63 7.41
CA GLY A 53 15.10 -3.75 7.39
C GLY A 53 15.95 -3.85 6.13
N PRO A 54 17.01 -3.03 6.04
CA PRO A 54 17.83 -2.93 4.81
C PRO A 54 18.69 -4.16 4.50
N LYS A 55 18.84 -5.07 5.46
CA LYS A 55 19.49 -6.39 5.26
C LYS A 55 18.46 -7.52 5.31
N GLY A 56 17.18 -7.19 5.23
CA GLY A 56 16.12 -8.19 5.11
C GLY A 56 16.19 -8.92 3.78
N MET A 57 15.68 -10.16 3.78
CA MET A 57 15.66 -11.02 2.60
C MET A 57 14.33 -10.90 1.86
N ASP A 58 14.41 -10.93 0.54
CA ASP A 58 13.22 -10.91 -0.31
C ASP A 58 12.52 -12.27 -0.28
N LYS A 59 11.20 -12.25 -0.43
CA LYS A 59 10.38 -13.45 -0.57
C LYS A 59 9.99 -13.65 -2.04
N MET A 60 10.12 -14.86 -2.52
CA MET A 60 9.60 -15.26 -3.83
C MET A 60 8.27 -15.97 -3.63
N ILE A 61 7.25 -15.46 -4.27
CA ILE A 61 5.87 -15.97 -4.16
C ILE A 61 5.43 -16.39 -5.56
N GLN A 62 4.95 -17.63 -5.68
CA GLN A 62 4.38 -18.14 -6.93
C GLN A 62 2.90 -18.35 -6.74
N ASP A 63 2.10 -17.78 -7.61
CA ASP A 63 0.65 -17.96 -7.58
C ASP A 63 0.22 -19.26 -8.28
N GLY A 64 -1.07 -19.60 -8.19
CA GLY A 64 -1.62 -20.81 -8.79
C GLY A 64 -1.58 -20.84 -10.33
N LYS A 65 -1.31 -19.71 -10.97
CA LYS A 65 -1.18 -19.59 -12.43
C LYS A 65 0.28 -19.69 -12.91
N GLY A 66 1.22 -19.72 -11.97
CA GLY A 66 2.65 -19.79 -12.26
C GLY A 66 3.34 -18.42 -12.33
N ASP A 67 2.60 -17.32 -12.12
CA ASP A 67 3.21 -15.99 -12.03
C ASP A 67 4.05 -15.88 -10.74
N VAL A 68 5.20 -15.22 -10.86
CA VAL A 68 6.15 -15.07 -9.75
C VAL A 68 6.20 -13.58 -9.34
N THR A 69 6.17 -13.34 -8.03
CA THR A 69 6.39 -12.02 -7.43
C THR A 69 7.60 -12.12 -6.50
N ILE A 70 8.52 -11.17 -6.59
CA ILE A 70 9.65 -11.05 -5.66
C ILE A 70 9.49 -9.72 -4.93
N THR A 71 9.45 -9.76 -3.60
CA THR A 71 9.24 -8.56 -2.79
C THR A 71 9.71 -8.78 -1.36
N ASN A 72 10.03 -7.68 -0.65
CA ASN A 72 10.23 -7.69 0.80
C ASN A 72 9.15 -6.87 1.53
N ASP A 73 8.18 -6.34 0.81
CA ASP A 73 7.08 -5.60 1.40
C ASP A 73 6.12 -6.55 2.14
N GLY A 74 5.92 -6.30 3.44
CA GLY A 74 5.07 -7.14 4.30
C GLY A 74 3.62 -7.23 3.84
N ALA A 75 3.03 -6.11 3.40
CA ALA A 75 1.64 -6.09 2.94
C ALA A 75 1.45 -6.96 1.69
N THR A 76 2.36 -6.84 0.73
CA THR A 76 2.33 -7.64 -0.51
C THR A 76 2.54 -9.13 -0.21
N ILE A 77 3.51 -9.47 0.64
CA ILE A 77 3.79 -10.86 1.03
C ILE A 77 2.53 -11.50 1.64
N LEU A 78 1.95 -10.83 2.63
CA LEU A 78 0.80 -11.36 3.37
C LEU A 78 -0.48 -11.42 2.53
N LYS A 79 -0.68 -10.45 1.64
CA LYS A 79 -1.82 -10.42 0.72
C LYS A 79 -1.83 -11.62 -0.23
N GLN A 80 -0.64 -12.03 -0.70
CA GLN A 80 -0.49 -13.16 -1.63
C GLN A 80 -0.40 -14.52 -0.91
N MET A 81 -0.12 -14.50 0.39
CA MET A 81 0.00 -15.72 1.19
C MET A 81 -1.37 -16.35 1.43
N GLN A 82 -1.50 -17.66 1.20
CA GLN A 82 -2.74 -18.40 1.46
C GLN A 82 -2.87 -18.68 2.96
N VAL A 83 -3.52 -17.78 3.68
CA VAL A 83 -3.73 -17.90 5.12
C VAL A 83 -5.15 -18.38 5.38
N LEU A 84 -5.29 -19.56 5.96
CA LEU A 84 -6.58 -20.19 6.22
C LEU A 84 -7.14 -19.87 7.60
N HIS A 85 -6.29 -19.79 8.61
CA HIS A 85 -6.71 -19.60 10.00
C HIS A 85 -7.28 -18.18 10.20
N PRO A 86 -8.47 -18.04 10.83
CA PRO A 86 -9.10 -16.71 11.01
C PRO A 86 -8.23 -15.69 11.76
N ALA A 87 -7.62 -16.09 12.87
CA ALA A 87 -6.74 -15.17 13.63
C ALA A 87 -5.50 -14.75 12.84
N ALA A 88 -4.95 -15.65 12.02
CA ALA A 88 -3.82 -15.34 11.16
C ALA A 88 -4.25 -14.35 10.06
N ARG A 89 -5.48 -14.45 9.55
CA ARG A 89 -6.05 -13.48 8.59
C ARG A 89 -6.16 -12.08 9.20
N MET A 90 -6.40 -11.98 10.50
CA MET A 90 -6.42 -10.67 11.19
C MET A 90 -5.06 -9.97 11.07
N LEU A 91 -3.95 -10.71 11.08
CA LEU A 91 -2.62 -10.11 10.87
C LEU A 91 -2.40 -9.68 9.41
N VAL A 92 -3.00 -10.37 8.45
CA VAL A 92 -2.98 -9.94 7.03
C VAL A 92 -3.72 -8.60 6.89
N GLU A 93 -4.92 -8.49 7.49
CA GLU A 93 -5.70 -7.24 7.48
C GLU A 93 -4.99 -6.13 8.27
N LEU A 94 -4.26 -6.48 9.32
CA LEU A 94 -3.44 -5.54 10.09
C LEU A 94 -2.36 -4.90 9.21
N SER A 95 -1.63 -5.70 8.44
CA SER A 95 -0.60 -5.20 7.52
C SER A 95 -1.21 -4.29 6.45
N LYS A 96 -2.36 -4.67 5.92
CA LYS A 96 -3.12 -3.89 4.94
C LYS A 96 -3.62 -2.56 5.54
N ALA A 97 -4.07 -2.56 6.79
CA ALA A 97 -4.50 -1.34 7.49
C ALA A 97 -3.33 -0.36 7.66
N GLN A 98 -2.15 -0.87 8.00
CA GLN A 98 -0.93 -0.06 8.09
C GLN A 98 -0.56 0.53 6.73
N ASP A 99 -0.69 -0.25 5.66
CA ASP A 99 -0.43 0.21 4.29
C ASP A 99 -1.36 1.39 3.90
N ILE A 100 -2.64 1.28 4.23
CA ILE A 100 -3.63 2.34 3.96
C ILE A 100 -3.32 3.61 4.77
N GLU A 101 -3.07 3.46 6.08
CA GLU A 101 -2.88 4.60 6.99
C GLU A 101 -1.54 5.30 6.78
N ALA A 102 -0.46 4.55 6.74
CA ALA A 102 0.89 5.09 6.68
C ALA A 102 1.65 4.73 5.40
N GLY A 103 1.36 3.59 4.78
CA GLY A 103 2.01 3.11 3.57
C GLY A 103 3.45 2.61 3.77
N ASP A 104 3.92 2.59 5.02
CA ASP A 104 5.24 2.06 5.40
C ASP A 104 5.12 1.38 6.76
N GLY A 105 6.09 0.55 7.11
CA GLY A 105 6.07 -0.21 8.36
C GLY A 105 5.12 -1.40 8.35
N THR A 106 4.73 -1.88 7.19
CA THR A 106 3.81 -3.02 6.99
C THR A 106 4.34 -4.32 7.58
N THR A 107 5.66 -4.53 7.54
CA THR A 107 6.34 -5.66 8.17
C THR A 107 6.45 -5.46 9.68
N SER A 108 6.85 -4.27 10.10
CA SER A 108 7.06 -3.93 11.53
C SER A 108 5.80 -4.11 12.35
N VAL A 109 4.64 -3.68 11.85
CA VAL A 109 3.35 -3.75 12.57
C VAL A 109 2.98 -5.20 12.89
N VAL A 110 3.22 -6.12 11.97
CA VAL A 110 2.91 -7.55 12.13
C VAL A 110 3.89 -8.22 13.10
N ILE A 111 5.17 -7.85 13.03
CA ILE A 111 6.20 -8.37 13.94
C ILE A 111 5.91 -7.91 15.38
N ILE A 112 5.54 -6.64 15.58
CA ILE A 112 5.13 -6.10 16.89
C ILE A 112 3.91 -6.88 17.42
N ALA A 113 2.90 -7.09 16.58
CA ALA A 113 1.69 -7.85 16.98
C ALA A 113 2.04 -9.28 17.38
N GLY A 114 2.89 -9.95 16.62
CA GLY A 114 3.37 -11.30 16.93
C GLY A 114 4.12 -11.35 18.27
N SER A 115 4.97 -10.38 18.53
CA SER A 115 5.71 -10.27 19.80
C SER A 115 4.78 -10.00 20.99
N LEU A 116 3.80 -9.12 20.81
CA LEU A 116 2.78 -8.85 21.85
C LEU A 116 1.98 -10.11 22.16
N LEU A 117 1.61 -10.89 21.15
CA LEU A 117 0.89 -12.16 21.34
C LEU A 117 1.75 -13.19 22.07
N ASP A 118 3.06 -13.25 21.80
CA ASP A 118 3.98 -14.12 22.53
C ASP A 118 4.01 -13.75 24.03
N CYS A 119 4.08 -12.47 24.33
CA CYS A 119 4.03 -11.97 25.71
C CYS A 119 2.68 -12.27 26.37
N CYS A 120 1.58 -12.20 25.61
CA CYS A 120 0.24 -12.56 26.10
C CYS A 120 0.18 -14.03 26.53
N THR A 121 0.82 -14.93 25.78
CA THR A 121 0.88 -16.35 26.14
C THR A 121 1.49 -16.52 27.52
N LYS A 122 2.59 -15.84 27.81
CA LYS A 122 3.27 -15.89 29.10
C LYS A 122 2.41 -15.31 30.23
N LEU A 123 1.67 -14.25 29.98
CA LEU A 123 0.76 -13.62 30.95
C LEU A 123 -0.46 -14.52 31.25
N LEU A 124 -1.03 -15.13 30.23
CA LEU A 124 -2.15 -16.07 30.37
C LEU A 124 -1.73 -17.30 31.18
N GLN A 125 -0.52 -17.82 30.97
CA GLN A 125 0.04 -18.93 31.73
C GLN A 125 0.21 -18.59 33.23
N LYS A 126 0.42 -17.32 33.57
CA LYS A 126 0.47 -16.82 34.95
C LYS A 126 -0.93 -16.63 35.56
N GLY A 127 -1.98 -16.92 34.82
CA GLY A 127 -3.37 -16.82 35.29
C GLY A 127 -3.98 -15.42 35.19
N ILE A 128 -3.36 -14.50 34.47
CA ILE A 128 -3.90 -13.14 34.28
C ILE A 128 -5.04 -13.20 33.25
N HIS A 129 -6.18 -12.63 33.58
CA HIS A 129 -7.39 -12.66 32.75
C HIS A 129 -7.18 -11.83 31.48
N PRO A 130 -7.65 -12.29 30.28
CA PRO A 130 -7.49 -11.56 29.02
C PRO A 130 -7.96 -10.11 29.02
N THR A 131 -9.04 -9.80 29.77
CA THR A 131 -9.55 -8.41 29.86
C THR A 131 -8.54 -7.49 30.56
N ILE A 132 -7.88 -7.98 31.62
CA ILE A 132 -6.86 -7.22 32.36
C ILE A 132 -5.66 -6.94 31.43
N ILE A 133 -5.24 -7.96 30.67
CA ILE A 133 -4.16 -7.81 29.68
C ILE A 133 -4.55 -6.75 28.63
N SER A 134 -5.77 -6.84 28.10
CA SER A 134 -6.28 -5.91 27.08
C SER A 134 -6.32 -4.47 27.58
N GLU A 135 -6.83 -4.25 28.80
CA GLU A 135 -6.90 -2.91 29.42
C GLU A 135 -5.51 -2.35 29.72
N SER A 136 -4.62 -3.20 30.22
CA SER A 136 -3.23 -2.82 30.51
C SER A 136 -2.47 -2.45 29.22
N PHE A 137 -2.70 -3.18 28.15
CA PHE A 137 -2.09 -2.90 26.84
C PHE A 137 -2.59 -1.58 26.27
N GLN A 138 -3.87 -1.22 26.53
CA GLN A 138 -4.39 0.09 26.12
C GLN A 138 -3.67 1.22 26.87
N LYS A 139 -3.45 1.08 28.17
CA LYS A 139 -2.70 2.04 28.97
C LYS A 139 -1.24 2.15 28.49
N ALA A 140 -0.63 1.00 28.19
CA ALA A 140 0.73 0.96 27.65
C ALA A 140 0.82 1.67 26.29
N LEU A 141 -0.18 1.48 25.43
CA LEU A 141 -0.28 2.15 24.13
C LEU A 141 -0.37 3.67 24.28
N GLU A 142 -1.23 4.16 25.15
CA GLU A 142 -1.41 5.60 25.40
C GLU A 142 -0.11 6.23 25.90
N LYS A 143 0.55 5.58 26.85
CA LYS A 143 1.86 6.05 27.35
C LYS A 143 2.94 5.93 26.28
N GLY A 144 2.91 4.89 25.46
CA GLY A 144 3.84 4.69 24.34
C GLY A 144 3.74 5.80 23.29
N ILE A 145 2.52 6.20 22.95
CA ILE A 145 2.29 7.32 22.01
C ILE A 145 2.87 8.63 22.59
N GLU A 146 2.66 8.86 23.89
CA GLU A 146 3.26 10.02 24.59
C GLU A 146 4.80 10.00 24.47
N ILE A 147 5.42 8.86 24.75
CA ILE A 147 6.87 8.68 24.66
C ILE A 147 7.38 8.95 23.24
N LEU A 148 6.72 8.38 22.22
CA LEU A 148 7.10 8.57 20.81
C LEU A 148 6.98 10.06 20.42
N THR A 149 5.93 10.73 20.88
CA THR A 149 5.70 12.15 20.59
C THR A 149 6.79 13.01 21.24
N ASP A 150 7.18 12.70 22.48
CA ASP A 150 8.22 13.43 23.21
C ASP A 150 9.60 13.30 22.57
N MET A 151 9.90 12.16 21.92
CA MET A 151 11.19 11.97 21.26
C MET A 151 11.19 12.48 19.82
N SER A 152 10.07 12.90 19.29
CA SER A 152 9.94 13.37 17.90
C SER A 152 10.49 14.79 17.74
N ARG A 153 10.87 15.09 16.50
CA ARG A 153 11.33 16.43 16.10
C ARG A 153 10.36 17.02 15.09
N PRO A 154 9.97 18.28 15.23
CA PRO A 154 9.10 18.92 14.23
C PRO A 154 9.83 19.09 12.90
N VAL A 155 9.07 19.04 11.81
CA VAL A 155 9.57 19.15 10.44
C VAL A 155 8.80 20.23 9.70
N GLU A 156 9.53 21.05 8.94
CA GLU A 156 8.90 21.99 7.99
C GLU A 156 8.97 21.40 6.58
N LEU A 157 7.90 21.53 5.83
CA LEU A 157 7.82 21.03 4.45
C LEU A 157 8.74 21.82 3.50
N SER A 158 9.26 22.96 3.93
CA SER A 158 10.28 23.74 3.21
C SER A 158 11.67 23.09 3.29
N ASP A 159 11.90 22.24 4.30
CA ASP A 159 13.18 21.55 4.49
C ASP A 159 13.24 20.32 3.57
N ARG A 160 13.68 20.56 2.34
CA ARG A 160 13.80 19.54 1.30
C ARG A 160 14.76 18.40 1.68
N GLU A 161 15.84 18.71 2.39
CA GLU A 161 16.84 17.73 2.77
C GLU A 161 16.25 16.67 3.71
N THR A 162 15.48 17.11 4.69
CA THR A 162 14.80 16.21 5.64
C THR A 162 13.79 15.30 4.91
N LEU A 163 13.03 15.84 3.95
CA LEU A 163 12.10 15.05 3.15
C LEU A 163 12.86 14.00 2.31
N LEU A 164 13.99 14.38 1.71
CA LEU A 164 14.83 13.47 0.93
C LEU A 164 15.38 12.34 1.81
N ASN A 165 15.86 12.65 3.01
CA ASN A 165 16.41 11.67 3.94
C ASN A 165 15.33 10.65 4.36
N SER A 166 14.11 11.11 4.61
CA SER A 166 12.98 10.23 4.97
C SER A 166 12.63 9.28 3.83
N ALA A 167 12.52 9.79 2.62
CA ALA A 167 12.23 8.98 1.42
C ALA A 167 13.37 7.99 1.16
N THR A 168 14.62 8.41 1.31
CA THR A 168 15.80 7.55 1.12
C THR A 168 15.83 6.41 2.14
N THR A 169 15.47 6.68 3.39
CA THR A 169 15.39 5.65 4.44
C THR A 169 14.41 4.55 4.07
N SER A 170 13.23 4.94 3.58
CA SER A 170 12.20 3.98 3.13
C SER A 170 12.71 3.14 1.95
N LEU A 171 13.30 3.79 0.94
CA LEU A 171 13.79 3.11 -0.27
C LEU A 171 14.99 2.19 0.01
N ASN A 172 15.82 2.50 0.99
CA ASN A 172 17.01 1.70 1.33
C ASN A 172 16.66 0.31 1.89
N SER A 173 15.43 0.12 2.35
CA SER A 173 14.94 -1.18 2.82
C SER A 173 14.40 -2.06 1.69
N LYS A 174 14.38 -1.56 0.45
CA LYS A 174 13.71 -2.20 -0.70
C LYS A 174 14.72 -2.74 -1.73
N VAL A 175 14.24 -3.57 -2.64
CA VAL A 175 15.02 -4.15 -3.76
C VAL A 175 15.68 -3.04 -4.60
N VAL A 176 14.99 -1.90 -4.75
CA VAL A 176 15.45 -0.77 -5.57
C VAL A 176 16.39 0.19 -4.82
N SER A 177 16.94 -0.20 -3.68
CA SER A 177 17.81 0.64 -2.84
C SER A 177 18.98 1.27 -3.60
N GLN A 178 19.55 0.57 -4.58
CA GLN A 178 20.63 1.07 -5.44
C GLN A 178 20.23 2.30 -6.25
N TYR A 179 18.94 2.53 -6.47
CA TYR A 179 18.39 3.67 -7.22
C TYR A 179 17.81 4.74 -6.29
N SER A 180 18.03 4.66 -4.99
CA SER A 180 17.45 5.59 -4.00
C SER A 180 17.85 7.04 -4.27
N SER A 181 19.07 7.28 -4.75
CA SER A 181 19.56 8.63 -5.11
C SER A 181 18.75 9.28 -6.26
N LEU A 182 18.12 8.47 -7.10
CA LEU A 182 17.24 8.93 -8.19
C LEU A 182 15.78 8.99 -7.74
N LEU A 183 15.32 7.94 -7.05
CA LEU A 183 13.91 7.78 -6.69
C LEU A 183 13.46 8.71 -5.55
N SER A 184 14.35 9.04 -4.60
CA SER A 184 14.01 9.92 -3.48
C SER A 184 13.67 11.35 -3.94
N PRO A 185 14.53 12.03 -4.74
CA PRO A 185 14.17 13.36 -5.25
C PRO A 185 12.92 13.34 -6.11
N MET A 186 12.73 12.28 -6.88
CA MET A 186 11.56 12.11 -7.73
C MET A 186 10.27 12.06 -6.90
N SER A 187 10.25 11.23 -5.84
CA SER A 187 9.10 11.06 -4.96
C SER A 187 8.77 12.36 -4.22
N VAL A 188 9.79 13.04 -3.67
CA VAL A 188 9.63 14.31 -2.98
C VAL A 188 9.07 15.38 -3.95
N ASN A 189 9.66 15.49 -5.14
CA ASN A 189 9.21 16.46 -6.15
C ASN A 189 7.77 16.20 -6.58
N ALA A 190 7.39 14.94 -6.76
CA ALA A 190 6.04 14.55 -7.17
C ALA A 190 5.00 15.03 -6.15
N VAL A 191 5.23 14.75 -4.86
CA VAL A 191 4.30 15.17 -3.80
C VAL A 191 4.28 16.69 -3.66
N MET A 192 5.45 17.35 -3.66
CA MET A 192 5.56 18.81 -3.48
C MET A 192 4.91 19.60 -4.61
N LYS A 193 4.75 18.99 -5.79
CA LYS A 193 4.03 19.62 -6.92
C LYS A 193 2.52 19.48 -6.84
N VAL A 194 2.06 18.40 -6.21
CA VAL A 194 0.62 18.15 -6.03
C VAL A 194 0.03 19.07 -4.97
N ILE A 195 0.82 19.43 -3.96
CA ILE A 195 0.35 20.21 -2.80
C ILE A 195 0.88 21.66 -2.83
N ASP A 196 0.26 22.50 -2.02
CA ASP A 196 0.79 23.80 -1.61
C ASP A 196 1.43 23.61 -0.22
N PRO A 197 2.76 23.67 -0.10
CA PRO A 197 3.44 23.42 1.18
C PRO A 197 2.99 24.31 2.34
N ALA A 198 2.50 25.52 2.04
CA ALA A 198 2.09 26.48 3.06
C ALA A 198 0.75 26.11 3.71
N THR A 199 -0.18 25.54 2.93
CA THR A 199 -1.57 25.32 3.37
C THR A 199 -1.96 23.84 3.47
N ALA A 200 -1.16 22.93 2.90
CA ALA A 200 -1.53 21.51 2.81
C ALA A 200 -1.55 20.84 4.19
N THR A 201 -2.63 20.13 4.46
CA THR A 201 -2.81 19.27 5.64
C THR A 201 -2.88 17.79 5.27
N SER A 202 -3.07 17.49 3.99
CA SER A 202 -3.14 16.12 3.47
C SER A 202 -2.75 16.07 2.00
N VAL A 203 -2.42 14.89 1.51
CA VAL A 203 -2.07 14.61 0.12
C VAL A 203 -2.95 13.46 -0.38
N ASP A 204 -3.54 13.63 -1.56
CA ASP A 204 -4.20 12.54 -2.25
C ASP A 204 -3.22 11.93 -3.25
N LEU A 205 -2.75 10.73 -2.98
CA LEU A 205 -1.78 10.04 -3.84
C LEU A 205 -2.39 9.58 -5.17
N ARG A 206 -3.71 9.64 -5.33
CA ARG A 206 -4.36 9.42 -6.64
C ARG A 206 -3.99 10.50 -7.65
N ASP A 207 -3.49 11.64 -7.19
CA ASP A 207 -2.99 12.72 -8.04
C ASP A 207 -1.56 12.47 -8.55
N VAL A 208 -0.91 11.41 -8.06
CA VAL A 208 0.39 10.95 -8.55
C VAL A 208 0.19 9.58 -9.21
N LYS A 209 0.27 9.54 -10.54
CA LYS A 209 0.08 8.30 -11.30
C LYS A 209 1.43 7.69 -11.66
N ILE A 210 1.56 6.39 -11.45
CA ILE A 210 2.76 5.63 -11.85
C ILE A 210 2.40 4.79 -13.09
N VAL A 211 3.14 5.02 -14.18
CA VAL A 211 2.96 4.30 -15.45
C VAL A 211 4.14 3.36 -15.67
N LYS A 212 3.86 2.09 -15.83
CA LYS A 212 4.86 1.02 -16.01
C LYS A 212 5.05 0.68 -17.48
N LYS A 213 6.29 0.66 -17.94
CA LYS A 213 6.62 0.28 -19.32
C LYS A 213 7.89 -0.56 -19.38
N LEU A 214 7.88 -1.62 -20.18
CA LEU A 214 9.08 -2.41 -20.48
C LEU A 214 9.99 -1.63 -21.43
N GLY A 215 11.31 -1.74 -21.25
CA GLY A 215 12.29 -1.06 -22.10
C GLY A 215 13.64 -0.94 -21.41
N MET A 216 14.62 -0.37 -22.11
CA MET A 216 15.92 -0.07 -21.49
C MET A 216 15.76 0.81 -20.26
N ILE A 217 16.57 0.53 -19.25
CA ILE A 217 16.48 1.18 -17.93
C ILE A 217 16.66 2.69 -18.06
N LEU A 218 15.57 3.40 -18.04
CA LEU A 218 15.55 4.85 -17.90
C LEU A 218 14.31 5.18 -17.10
N ILE A 219 14.50 5.49 -15.85
CA ILE A 219 13.42 6.06 -15.06
C ILE A 219 13.36 7.52 -15.46
N GLU A 220 12.56 7.82 -16.47
CA GLU A 220 12.26 9.18 -16.89
C GLU A 220 11.02 9.63 -16.15
N TYR A 221 11.18 10.60 -15.29
CA TYR A 221 10.00 11.26 -14.81
C TYR A 221 9.76 12.50 -15.67
N THR A 222 8.64 12.55 -16.31
CA THR A 222 8.23 13.73 -17.07
C THR A 222 7.24 14.50 -16.20
N VAL A 223 7.78 15.45 -15.49
CA VAL A 223 6.94 16.48 -14.86
C VAL A 223 6.63 17.49 -15.96
N ILE A 224 5.38 17.53 -16.31
CA ILE A 224 4.88 18.24 -17.45
C ILE A 224 4.66 19.71 -17.09
N PHE A 225 5.61 20.59 -17.47
CA PHE A 225 5.47 22.05 -17.32
C PHE A 225 5.89 22.83 -18.55
N SER A 226 5.00 23.69 -18.86
CA SER A 226 5.14 25.07 -19.32
C SER A 226 5.74 25.42 -20.67
N UNK A 227 5.34 26.17 -21.45
CA UNK A 227 5.52 27.16 -22.18
C UNK A 227 4.53 27.54 -23.11
N LYS A 228 4.74 28.26 -23.70
CA LYS A 228 3.75 29.05 -24.45
C LYS A 228 3.57 28.55 -25.89
N SER A 229 2.52 27.88 -26.14
CA SER A 229 1.99 27.64 -27.48
C SER A 229 0.44 27.71 -27.43
N PRO A 230 -0.24 27.87 -28.57
CA PRO A 230 -1.71 28.00 -28.54
C PRO A 230 -2.37 26.77 -27.91
N PRO A 231 -3.31 26.95 -27.02
CA PRO A 231 -3.90 25.83 -26.25
C PRO A 231 -4.59 24.82 -27.15
N MET A 232 -4.20 23.57 -26.99
CA MET A 232 -4.84 22.44 -27.65
C MET A 232 -6.11 22.08 -26.86
N GLN A 233 -7.24 22.02 -27.54
CA GLN A 233 -8.54 21.79 -26.89
C GLN A 233 -8.88 20.30 -26.88
N ILE A 234 -9.16 19.75 -25.71
CA ILE A 234 -9.31 18.31 -25.46
C ILE A 234 -10.69 18.03 -24.88
N ILE A 235 -11.40 17.07 -25.45
CA ILE A 235 -12.71 16.59 -24.96
C ILE A 235 -12.62 15.10 -24.61
N ASN A 236 -13.28 14.72 -23.55
CA ASN A 236 -13.44 13.32 -23.12
C ASN A 236 -14.86 12.85 -23.41
N PHE A 237 -15.03 11.73 -24.12
CA PHE A 237 -16.32 11.26 -24.65
C PHE A 237 -16.59 9.78 -24.25
N PHE A 238 -17.85 9.53 -23.97
CA PHE A 238 -18.36 8.19 -23.65
C PHE A 238 -19.49 7.81 -24.60
N UNK A 239 -19.38 7.03 -25.50
CA UNK A 239 -20.26 6.84 -26.25
C UNK A 239 -20.71 5.64 -26.22
N GLN A 240 -21.67 5.46 -25.99
CA GLN A 240 -22.33 4.17 -26.10
C GLN A 240 -23.51 4.26 -27.07
N MET A 241 -23.39 3.63 -28.23
CA MET A 241 -24.49 3.58 -29.20
C MET A 241 -24.64 2.16 -29.74
N ASP A 242 -25.68 1.48 -29.29
CA ASP A 242 -26.02 0.12 -29.71
C ASP A 242 -27.45 0.09 -30.27
N ASN A 243 -27.61 0.60 -31.48
CA ASN A 243 -28.87 0.49 -32.20
C ASN A 243 -28.68 -0.48 -33.36
N GLN A 244 -29.49 -1.54 -33.42
CA GLN A 244 -29.53 -2.46 -34.53
C GLN A 244 -30.82 -2.22 -35.33
N ILE A 245 -30.67 -2.01 -36.63
CA ILE A 245 -31.80 -1.84 -37.55
C ILE A 245 -31.88 -3.10 -38.42
N VAL A 246 -33.03 -3.74 -38.39
CA VAL A 246 -33.31 -4.90 -39.26
C VAL A 246 -33.88 -4.38 -40.56
N VAL A 247 -33.23 -4.70 -41.67
CA VAL A 247 -33.62 -4.23 -43.01
C VAL A 247 -33.88 -5.45 -43.89
N SER A 248 -35.00 -5.43 -44.60
CA SER A 248 -35.45 -6.54 -45.45
C SER A 248 -35.25 -6.28 -46.96
N ASP A 249 -34.87 -5.07 -47.35
CA ASP A 249 -34.75 -4.65 -48.76
C ASP A 249 -33.46 -3.88 -49.01
N TYR A 250 -32.85 -4.08 -50.18
CA TYR A 250 -31.62 -3.45 -50.60
C TYR A 250 -31.74 -1.91 -50.68
N VAL A 251 -32.90 -1.39 -51.11
CA VAL A 251 -33.15 0.03 -51.20
C VAL A 251 -33.15 0.68 -49.80
N GLN A 252 -33.78 0.01 -48.87
CA GLN A 252 -33.79 0.43 -47.46
C GLN A 252 -32.38 0.38 -46.85
N MET A 253 -31.63 -0.66 -47.17
CA MET A 253 -30.24 -0.81 -46.70
C MET A 253 -29.36 0.34 -47.19
N ASP A 254 -29.44 0.69 -48.49
CA ASP A 254 -28.66 1.77 -49.04
C ASP A 254 -29.05 3.13 -48.41
N ARG A 255 -30.33 3.31 -48.14
CA ARG A 255 -30.83 4.51 -47.44
C ARG A 255 -30.26 4.60 -46.03
N VAL A 256 -30.33 3.50 -45.25
CA VAL A 256 -29.81 3.44 -43.89
C VAL A 256 -28.29 3.74 -43.85
N LEU A 257 -27.53 3.17 -44.78
CA LEU A 257 -26.09 3.42 -44.89
C LEU A 257 -25.78 4.90 -45.20
N ARG A 258 -26.57 5.55 -46.04
CA ARG A 258 -26.43 6.97 -46.33
C ARG A 258 -26.77 7.83 -45.10
N GLU A 259 -27.84 7.49 -44.42
CA GLU A 259 -28.28 8.17 -43.18
C GLU A 259 -27.24 8.03 -42.08
N GLU A 260 -26.68 6.81 -41.91
CA GLU A 260 -25.58 6.54 -40.96
C GLU A 260 -24.37 7.44 -41.23
N ARG A 261 -23.91 7.50 -42.51
CA ARG A 261 -22.78 8.32 -42.91
C ARG A 261 -23.06 9.79 -42.63
N ALA A 262 -24.27 10.27 -42.99
CA ALA A 262 -24.68 11.66 -42.78
C ALA A 262 -24.73 11.99 -41.27
N TYR A 263 -25.23 11.08 -40.47
CA TYR A 263 -25.33 11.19 -39.02
C TYR A 263 -23.91 11.32 -38.39
N ILE A 264 -23.03 10.36 -38.69
CA ILE A 264 -21.66 10.36 -38.19
C ILE A 264 -20.91 11.64 -38.62
N LEU A 265 -21.07 12.05 -39.88
CA LEU A 265 -20.46 13.28 -40.38
C LEU A 265 -20.97 14.51 -39.62
N ASN A 266 -22.26 14.54 -39.29
CA ASN A 266 -22.87 15.63 -38.53
C ASN A 266 -22.32 15.69 -37.12
N LEU A 267 -22.15 14.53 -36.46
CA LEU A 267 -21.55 14.42 -35.10
C LEU A 267 -20.10 14.97 -35.14
N VAL A 268 -19.32 14.56 -36.14
CA VAL A 268 -17.92 15.02 -36.28
C VAL A 268 -17.87 16.54 -36.54
N LYS A 269 -18.82 17.07 -37.29
CA LYS A 269 -18.92 18.52 -37.53
C LYS A 269 -19.25 19.28 -36.23
N GLN A 270 -20.15 18.73 -35.41
CA GLN A 270 -20.49 19.29 -34.09
C GLN A 270 -19.24 19.35 -33.20
N ILE A 271 -18.48 18.26 -33.14
CA ILE A 271 -17.22 18.18 -32.38
C ILE A 271 -16.23 19.25 -32.90
N LYS A 272 -16.08 19.36 -34.20
CA LYS A 272 -15.15 20.36 -34.79
C LYS A 272 -15.60 21.80 -34.53
N LYS A 273 -16.91 22.04 -34.51
CA LYS A 273 -17.48 23.37 -34.23
C LYS A 273 -17.13 23.89 -32.82
N THR A 274 -16.94 23.00 -31.86
CA THR A 274 -16.50 23.40 -30.50
C THR A 274 -15.04 23.85 -30.42
N GLY A 275 -14.26 23.58 -31.47
CA GLY A 275 -12.83 23.89 -31.52
C GLY A 275 -11.92 22.76 -31.09
N CYS A 276 -12.46 21.58 -30.86
CA CYS A 276 -11.72 20.41 -30.36
C CYS A 276 -10.64 19.97 -31.37
N ASN A 277 -9.43 19.74 -30.87
CA ASN A 277 -8.29 19.23 -31.65
C ASN A 277 -7.89 17.81 -31.22
N VAL A 278 -8.19 17.43 -29.97
CA VAL A 278 -7.88 16.11 -29.41
C VAL A 278 -9.14 15.54 -28.77
N LEU A 279 -9.55 14.36 -29.19
CA LEU A 279 -10.72 13.65 -28.67
C LEU A 279 -10.24 12.41 -27.90
N LEU A 280 -10.57 12.36 -26.62
CA LEU A 280 -10.24 11.24 -25.74
C LEU A 280 -11.50 10.38 -25.56
N ILE A 281 -11.38 9.07 -25.77
CA ILE A 281 -12.53 8.16 -25.77
C ILE A 281 -12.32 7.04 -24.75
N GLN A 282 -13.27 6.90 -23.86
CA GLN A 282 -13.29 5.83 -22.86
C GLN A 282 -13.50 4.47 -23.52
N LYS A 283 -12.80 3.47 -23.01
CA LYS A 283 -12.95 2.08 -23.44
C LYS A 283 -14.37 1.59 -23.16
N SER A 284 -15.02 1.05 -24.18
CA SER A 284 -16.31 0.39 -24.02
C SER A 284 -16.11 -1.06 -23.51
N ILE A 285 -17.07 -1.55 -22.75
CA ILE A 285 -17.01 -2.91 -22.19
C ILE A 285 -17.36 -3.96 -23.25
N LEU A 286 -18.24 -3.61 -24.19
CA LEU A 286 -18.86 -4.59 -25.10
C LEU A 286 -18.31 -4.55 -26.52
N ARG A 287 -17.96 -3.38 -27.04
CA ARG A 287 -17.55 -3.19 -28.45
C ARG A 287 -16.57 -2.02 -28.61
N ASP A 288 -16.05 -1.86 -29.81
CA ASP A 288 -15.24 -0.68 -30.15
C ASP A 288 -16.08 0.59 -29.99
N ALA A 289 -15.53 1.55 -29.25
CA ALA A 289 -16.21 2.81 -28.96
C ALA A 289 -16.37 3.71 -30.19
N LEU A 290 -15.63 3.42 -31.25
CA LEU A 290 -15.66 4.20 -32.50
C LEU A 290 -15.58 3.29 -33.72
N SER A 291 -16.47 3.52 -34.70
CA SER A 291 -16.41 2.82 -35.97
C SER A 291 -15.26 3.37 -36.84
N ASP A 292 -14.74 2.56 -37.75
CA ASP A 292 -13.69 2.95 -38.70
C ASP A 292 -14.12 4.16 -39.56
N LEU A 293 -15.41 4.26 -39.86
CA LEU A 293 -16.00 5.36 -40.60
C LEU A 293 -15.89 6.67 -39.80
N ALA A 294 -16.17 6.63 -38.48
CA ALA A 294 -16.02 7.80 -37.62
C ALA A 294 -14.55 8.24 -37.50
N LEU A 295 -13.63 7.28 -37.37
CA LEU A 295 -12.19 7.53 -37.33
C LEU A 295 -11.74 8.22 -38.65
N HIS A 296 -12.22 7.75 -39.80
CA HIS A 296 -11.90 8.33 -41.09
C HIS A 296 -12.31 9.83 -41.17
N PHE A 297 -13.54 10.15 -40.72
CA PHE A 297 -14.04 11.52 -40.74
C PHE A 297 -13.29 12.41 -39.73
N LEU A 298 -12.98 11.90 -38.54
CA LEU A 298 -12.21 12.62 -37.53
C LEU A 298 -10.80 12.96 -38.04
N ASN A 299 -10.13 11.99 -38.67
CA ASN A 299 -8.81 12.19 -39.30
C ASN A 299 -8.88 13.26 -40.43
N LYS A 300 -9.93 13.20 -41.25
CA LYS A 300 -10.14 14.17 -42.34
C LYS A 300 -10.34 15.59 -41.79
N MET A 301 -10.95 15.72 -40.60
CA MET A 301 -11.13 17.01 -39.91
C MET A 301 -9.91 17.43 -39.09
N LYS A 302 -8.82 16.64 -39.11
CA LYS A 302 -7.57 16.88 -38.36
C LYS A 302 -7.82 16.94 -36.86
N ILE A 303 -8.57 15.96 -36.35
CA ILE A 303 -8.79 15.76 -34.90
C ILE A 303 -8.00 14.51 -34.49
N MET A 304 -7.08 14.67 -33.55
CA MET A 304 -6.35 13.53 -32.97
C MET A 304 -7.29 12.73 -32.08
N VAL A 305 -7.34 11.42 -32.27
CA VAL A 305 -8.23 10.53 -31.50
C VAL A 305 -7.41 9.57 -30.65
N VAL A 306 -7.69 9.52 -29.36
CA VAL A 306 -7.12 8.55 -28.42
C VAL A 306 -8.27 7.69 -27.92
N LYS A 307 -8.25 6.41 -28.26
CA LYS A 307 -9.31 5.47 -27.88
C LYS A 307 -8.87 4.52 -26.78
N ASP A 308 -9.83 3.84 -26.19
CA ASP A 308 -9.64 2.76 -25.22
C ASP A 308 -8.98 3.19 -23.91
N ILE A 309 -9.28 4.42 -23.44
CA ILE A 309 -8.81 4.92 -22.15
C ILE A 309 -9.60 4.21 -21.04
N GLU A 310 -8.87 3.64 -20.08
CA GLU A 310 -9.49 2.95 -18.93
C GLU A 310 -10.29 3.96 -18.06
N ARG A 311 -11.34 3.47 -17.42
CA ARG A 311 -12.23 4.32 -16.64
C ARG A 311 -11.50 5.06 -15.51
N GLU A 312 -10.58 4.37 -14.85
CA GLU A 312 -9.79 4.94 -13.74
C GLU A 312 -8.90 6.09 -14.20
N ASP A 313 -8.42 6.02 -15.44
CA ASP A 313 -7.53 7.04 -16.02
C ASP A 313 -8.29 8.31 -16.40
N ILE A 314 -9.58 8.21 -16.72
CA ILE A 314 -10.37 9.35 -17.18
C ILE A 314 -10.48 10.42 -16.10
N GLU A 315 -10.72 10.03 -14.83
CA GLU A 315 -10.81 10.99 -13.72
C GLU A 315 -9.49 11.75 -13.54
N PHE A 316 -8.38 11.02 -13.59
CA PHE A 316 -7.03 11.61 -13.51
C PHE A 316 -6.78 12.57 -14.68
N ILE A 317 -7.10 12.16 -15.91
CA ILE A 317 -6.91 12.98 -17.12
C ILE A 317 -7.80 14.23 -17.04
N CYS A 318 -9.07 14.08 -16.67
CA CYS A 318 -10.01 15.20 -16.53
C CYS A 318 -9.51 16.22 -15.51
N LYS A 319 -9.00 15.76 -14.38
CA LYS A 319 -8.42 16.63 -13.35
C LYS A 319 -7.16 17.35 -13.88
N THR A 320 -6.31 16.63 -14.62
CA THR A 320 -5.05 17.15 -15.18
C THR A 320 -5.32 18.28 -16.20
N ILE A 321 -6.29 18.04 -17.10
CA ILE A 321 -6.55 18.94 -18.24
C ILE A 321 -7.58 20.03 -17.89
N GLY A 322 -8.35 19.82 -16.82
CA GLY A 322 -9.40 20.76 -16.41
C GLY A 322 -10.70 20.60 -17.21
N THR A 323 -11.02 19.37 -17.62
CA THR A 323 -12.23 19.07 -18.40
C THR A 323 -13.17 18.17 -17.60
N LYS A 324 -14.38 17.99 -18.12
CA LYS A 324 -15.35 17.04 -17.57
C LYS A 324 -15.71 15.99 -18.62
N PRO A 325 -15.88 14.72 -18.24
CA PRO A 325 -16.31 13.70 -19.20
C PRO A 325 -17.74 14.00 -19.66
N VAL A 326 -17.98 13.85 -20.96
CA VAL A 326 -19.27 14.15 -21.59
C VAL A 326 -19.87 12.84 -22.12
N ALA A 327 -21.12 12.58 -21.75
CA ALA A 327 -21.82 11.35 -22.14
C ALA A 327 -22.51 11.47 -23.52
N HIS A 328 -23.01 12.65 -23.87
CA HIS A 328 -23.73 12.89 -25.11
C HIS A 328 -23.15 14.07 -25.88
N ILE A 329 -23.08 13.93 -27.19
CA ILE A 329 -22.52 14.95 -28.09
C ILE A 329 -23.30 16.28 -28.02
N ASP A 330 -24.59 16.22 -27.76
CA ASP A 330 -25.43 17.42 -27.61
C ASP A 330 -25.01 18.29 -26.40
N GLN A 331 -24.28 17.70 -25.46
CA GLN A 331 -23.78 18.40 -24.28
C GLN A 331 -22.42 19.06 -24.54
N PHE A 332 -21.85 18.89 -25.74
CA PHE A 332 -20.57 19.49 -26.10
C PHE A 332 -20.68 21.01 -26.20
N THR A 333 -20.07 21.70 -25.24
CA THR A 333 -19.92 23.14 -25.25
C THR A 333 -18.44 23.52 -25.15
N ALA A 334 -18.10 24.70 -25.58
CA ALA A 334 -16.72 25.20 -25.51
C ALA A 334 -16.19 25.28 -24.06
N ASP A 335 -17.09 25.44 -23.10
CA ASP A 335 -16.73 25.54 -21.67
C ASP A 335 -16.27 24.20 -21.07
N MET A 336 -16.55 23.09 -21.74
CA MET A 336 -16.14 21.75 -21.31
C MET A 336 -14.78 21.33 -21.85
N LEU A 337 -14.17 22.16 -22.71
CA LEU A 337 -12.85 21.89 -23.29
C LEU A 337 -11.76 22.13 -22.25
N GLY A 338 -10.90 21.12 -22.07
CA GLY A 338 -9.66 21.29 -21.34
C GLY A 338 -8.57 21.81 -22.27
N SER A 339 -7.49 22.33 -21.73
CA SER A 339 -6.39 22.89 -22.49
C SER A 339 -5.03 22.31 -22.11
N ALA A 340 -4.20 22.09 -23.14
CA ALA A 340 -2.81 21.65 -22.99
C ALA A 340 -1.99 22.24 -24.14
N GLU A 341 -0.71 22.43 -23.93
CA GLU A 341 0.17 22.97 -24.94
C GLU A 341 0.45 21.96 -26.05
N LEU A 342 0.69 20.70 -25.66
CA LEU A 342 1.09 19.68 -26.63
C LEU A 342 0.54 18.32 -26.20
N ALA A 343 -0.07 17.63 -27.16
CA ALA A 343 -0.38 16.20 -27.04
C ALA A 343 0.35 15.48 -28.18
N GLU A 344 1.23 14.55 -27.84
CA GLU A 344 2.03 13.84 -28.84
C GLU A 344 2.09 12.34 -28.54
N GLU A 345 2.16 11.54 -29.58
CA GLU A 345 2.41 10.12 -29.48
C GLU A 345 3.93 9.91 -29.46
N VAL A 346 4.42 9.33 -28.37
CA VAL A 346 5.85 9.01 -28.22
C VAL A 346 6.00 7.49 -28.36
N ASN A 347 6.82 7.08 -29.32
CA ASN A 347 7.18 5.68 -29.51
C ASN A 347 8.29 5.31 -28.53
N LEU A 348 7.99 4.37 -27.65
CA LEU A 348 8.96 3.83 -26.71
C LEU A 348 9.65 2.63 -27.35
N SER A 349 10.97 2.68 -27.46
CA SER A 349 11.74 1.60 -28.08
C SER A 349 11.40 0.25 -27.46
N GLY A 350 10.79 -0.63 -28.25
CA GLY A 350 10.47 -2.01 -27.89
C GLY A 350 9.21 -2.23 -27.04
N SER A 351 8.51 -1.20 -26.58
CA SER A 351 7.42 -1.39 -25.62
C SER A 351 6.11 -0.67 -25.95
N GLY A 352 5.94 -0.28 -27.22
CA GLY A 352 4.70 0.32 -27.68
C GLY A 352 4.68 1.85 -27.65
N LYS A 353 3.49 2.40 -27.58
CA LYS A 353 3.25 3.83 -27.72
C LYS A 353 2.76 4.44 -26.40
N LEU A 354 3.11 5.69 -26.17
CA LEU A 354 2.67 6.47 -25.02
C LEU A 354 2.10 7.79 -25.51
N LEU A 355 0.94 8.16 -25.02
CA LEU A 355 0.41 9.51 -25.23
C LEU A 355 1.00 10.42 -24.15
N LYS A 356 1.71 11.45 -24.59
CA LYS A 356 2.31 12.46 -23.72
C LYS A 356 1.54 13.77 -23.88
N ILE A 357 0.98 14.28 -22.80
CA ILE A 357 0.25 15.55 -22.76
C ILE A 357 1.04 16.51 -21.85
N THR A 358 1.43 17.66 -22.37
CA THR A 358 2.26 18.64 -21.65
C THR A 358 1.63 20.03 -21.66
N GLY A 359 2.04 20.87 -20.71
CA GLY A 359 1.62 22.25 -20.61
C GLY A 359 0.15 22.43 -20.27
N CYS A 360 -0.36 21.64 -19.34
CA CYS A 360 -1.75 21.79 -18.88
C CYS A 360 -1.89 23.05 -18.04
N THR A 361 -2.83 23.91 -18.41
CA THR A 361 -3.08 25.19 -17.72
C THR A 361 -4.10 25.09 -16.58
N SER A 362 -4.67 23.92 -16.40
CA SER A 362 -5.68 23.65 -15.38
C SER A 362 -5.15 23.88 -13.96
N PRO A 363 -5.99 24.31 -13.01
CA PRO A 363 -5.62 24.38 -11.60
C PRO A 363 -5.42 23.01 -10.95
N GLY A 364 -5.81 21.92 -11.59
CA GLY A 364 -5.59 20.56 -11.11
C GLY A 364 -4.11 20.20 -11.09
N LYS A 365 -3.56 20.02 -9.89
CA LYS A 365 -2.14 19.66 -9.71
C LYS A 365 -2.00 18.14 -9.72
N THR A 366 -1.57 17.58 -10.84
CA THR A 366 -1.32 16.13 -10.97
C THR A 366 0.08 15.90 -11.52
N VAL A 367 0.63 14.70 -11.23
CA VAL A 367 1.97 14.32 -11.67
C VAL A 367 1.94 12.87 -12.17
N THR A 368 2.65 12.58 -13.25
CA THR A 368 2.84 11.22 -13.75
C THR A 368 4.32 10.84 -13.63
N ILE A 369 4.58 9.68 -13.03
CA ILE A 369 5.91 9.07 -12.95
C ILE A 369 5.93 7.89 -13.91
N VAL A 370 6.83 7.91 -14.90
CA VAL A 370 7.00 6.79 -15.84
C VAL A 370 8.17 5.94 -15.39
N VAL A 371 7.89 4.68 -15.06
CA VAL A 371 8.90 3.70 -14.62
C VAL A 371 9.17 2.74 -15.78
N ARG A 372 10.44 2.66 -16.19
CA ARG A 372 10.88 1.76 -17.26
C ARG A 372 11.93 0.79 -16.72
N GLY A 373 11.86 -0.44 -17.17
CA GLY A 373 12.82 -1.47 -16.78
C GLY A 373 12.82 -2.64 -17.75
N SER A 374 13.87 -3.43 -17.70
CA SER A 374 14.06 -4.59 -18.58
C SER A 374 13.20 -5.79 -18.16
N ASN A 375 12.81 -5.85 -16.88
CA ASN A 375 12.09 -6.97 -16.30
C ASN A 375 10.81 -6.50 -15.60
N LYS A 376 9.71 -7.17 -15.89
CA LYS A 376 8.40 -6.89 -15.28
C LYS A 376 8.45 -6.94 -13.75
N LEU A 377 9.16 -7.92 -13.18
CA LEU A 377 9.28 -8.08 -11.72
C LEU A 377 9.93 -6.85 -11.06
N VAL A 378 11.02 -6.35 -11.67
CA VAL A 378 11.74 -5.17 -11.17
C VAL A 378 10.86 -3.90 -11.27
N ILE A 379 10.11 -3.76 -12.37
CA ILE A 379 9.21 -2.61 -12.58
C ILE A 379 8.09 -2.60 -11.52
N GLU A 380 7.52 -3.75 -11.24
CA GLU A 380 6.45 -3.90 -10.23
C GLU A 380 6.95 -3.60 -8.82
N GLU A 381 8.15 -4.08 -8.49
CA GLU A 381 8.76 -3.77 -7.20
C GLU A 381 9.16 -2.29 -7.10
N ALA A 382 9.62 -1.70 -8.20
CA ALA A 382 9.91 -0.27 -8.25
C ALA A 382 8.65 0.57 -8.03
N GLU A 383 7.53 0.18 -8.62
CA GLU A 383 6.23 0.84 -8.40
C GLU A 383 5.85 0.83 -6.91
N ARG A 384 5.93 -0.37 -6.28
CA ARG A 384 5.61 -0.51 -4.85
C ARG A 384 6.55 0.34 -3.98
N SER A 385 7.84 0.32 -4.28
CA SER A 385 8.85 1.09 -3.53
C SER A 385 8.63 2.61 -3.67
N ILE A 386 8.31 3.09 -4.87
CA ILE A 386 7.97 4.50 -5.10
C ILE A 386 6.69 4.85 -4.34
N HIS A 387 5.70 3.98 -4.36
CA HIS A 387 4.46 4.18 -3.60
C HIS A 387 4.74 4.36 -2.11
N ASP A 388 5.59 3.51 -1.52
CA ASP A 388 5.97 3.61 -0.11
C ASP A 388 6.69 4.95 0.17
N ALA A 389 7.60 5.36 -0.72
CA ALA A 389 8.29 6.65 -0.58
C ALA A 389 7.30 7.83 -0.66
N LEU A 390 6.31 7.76 -1.55
CA LEU A 390 5.25 8.77 -1.64
C LEU A 390 4.41 8.80 -0.36
N CYS A 391 4.12 7.64 0.21
CA CYS A 391 3.37 7.51 1.47
C CYS A 391 4.15 8.09 2.66
N VAL A 392 5.47 7.91 2.70
CA VAL A 392 6.34 8.51 3.73
C VAL A 392 6.20 10.04 3.70
N ILE A 393 6.25 10.64 2.50
CA ILE A 393 6.10 12.11 2.37
C ILE A 393 4.66 12.52 2.72
N ARG A 394 3.64 11.73 2.34
CA ARG A 394 2.24 11.95 2.75
C ARG A 394 2.12 12.00 4.28
N CYS A 395 2.79 11.07 4.97
CA CYS A 395 2.78 11.03 6.44
C CYS A 395 3.39 12.30 7.05
N LEU A 396 4.46 12.83 6.44
CA LEU A 396 5.10 14.08 6.89
C LEU A 396 4.21 15.31 6.63
N VAL A 397 3.40 15.28 5.58
CA VAL A 397 2.43 16.35 5.31
C VAL A 397 1.30 16.29 6.36
N LYS A 398 0.81 15.08 6.67
CA LYS A 398 -0.30 14.86 7.63
C LYS A 398 0.11 15.16 9.07
N LYS A 399 1.31 14.72 9.48
CA LYS A 399 1.86 14.95 10.82
C LYS A 399 3.34 15.33 10.69
N ARG A 400 3.62 16.62 10.86
CA ARG A 400 4.95 17.22 10.61
C ARG A 400 5.93 16.91 11.74
N ALA A 401 6.24 15.64 11.93
CA ALA A 401 7.16 15.17 12.97
C ALA A 401 7.93 13.94 12.50
N LEU A 402 9.21 13.90 12.87
CA LEU A 402 10.13 12.81 12.55
C LEU A 402 10.70 12.20 13.83
N ILE A 403 11.03 10.91 13.76
CA ILE A 403 11.79 10.22 14.79
C ILE A 403 12.98 9.49 14.15
N ALA A 404 13.98 9.15 14.96
CA ALA A 404 15.11 8.33 14.53
C ALA A 404 14.62 6.91 14.15
N GLY A 405 15.24 6.30 13.15
CA GLY A 405 14.98 4.91 12.77
C GLY A 405 15.92 3.94 13.48
N GLY A 406 16.20 2.81 12.84
CA GLY A 406 17.17 1.81 13.31
C GLY A 406 16.82 1.13 14.63
N GLY A 407 15.53 1.07 15.01
CA GLY A 407 15.09 0.47 16.25
C GLY A 407 15.19 1.37 17.48
N ALA A 408 15.63 2.61 17.32
CA ALA A 408 15.76 3.57 18.42
C ALA A 408 14.41 3.87 19.11
N PRO A 409 13.30 4.10 18.39
CA PRO A 409 12.00 4.33 19.05
C PRO A 409 11.55 3.13 19.88
N GLU A 410 11.76 1.93 19.37
CA GLU A 410 11.30 0.69 20.01
C GLU A 410 12.09 0.42 21.32
N ILE A 411 13.39 0.67 21.32
CA ILE A 411 14.22 0.54 22.53
C ILE A 411 13.83 1.61 23.56
N GLU A 412 13.60 2.83 23.11
CA GLU A 412 13.17 3.92 24.01
C GLU A 412 11.80 3.58 24.63
N LEU A 413 10.87 3.06 23.83
CA LEU A 413 9.58 2.56 24.32
C LEU A 413 9.77 1.47 25.37
N ALA A 414 10.62 0.48 25.08
CA ALA A 414 10.90 -0.63 26.00
C ALA A 414 11.42 -0.09 27.35
N LEU A 415 12.36 0.83 27.32
CA LEU A 415 12.96 1.41 28.53
C LEU A 415 11.95 2.25 29.32
N ARG A 416 11.29 3.21 28.67
CA ARG A 416 10.37 4.13 29.36
C ARG A 416 9.09 3.45 29.83
N LEU A 417 8.58 2.48 29.07
CA LEU A 417 7.43 1.69 29.53
C LEU A 417 7.78 0.77 30.69
N THR A 418 9.01 0.25 30.74
CA THR A 418 9.50 -0.50 31.90
C THR A 418 9.55 0.38 33.16
N GLU A 419 10.02 1.61 33.03
CA GLU A 419 10.00 2.60 34.11
C GLU A 419 8.56 2.90 34.56
N TYR A 420 7.68 3.14 33.61
CA TYR A 420 6.25 3.39 33.86
C TYR A 420 5.59 2.19 34.56
N SER A 421 5.93 0.96 34.19
CA SER A 421 5.37 -0.24 34.82
C SER A 421 5.65 -0.31 36.33
N ARG A 422 6.77 0.27 36.76
CA ARG A 422 7.14 0.30 38.19
C ARG A 422 6.26 1.24 39.01
N THR A 423 5.59 2.20 38.35
CA THR A 423 4.65 3.12 39.01
C THR A 423 3.26 2.51 39.18
N LEU A 424 3.00 1.40 38.47
CA LEU A 424 1.72 0.70 38.49
C LEU A 424 1.74 -0.42 39.53
N SER A 425 0.57 -0.81 39.98
CA SER A 425 0.42 -1.86 41.00
C SER A 425 -0.28 -3.09 40.45
N GLY A 426 -0.05 -4.21 41.09
CA GLY A 426 -0.75 -5.48 40.82
C GLY A 426 -0.44 -6.05 39.44
N MET A 427 -1.46 -6.61 38.80
CA MET A 427 -1.33 -7.31 37.53
C MET A 427 -1.00 -6.36 36.36
N GLU A 428 -1.43 -5.11 36.43
CA GLU A 428 -1.16 -4.09 35.40
C GLU A 428 0.35 -3.89 35.21
N SER A 429 1.11 -3.86 36.31
CA SER A 429 2.56 -3.72 36.27
C SER A 429 3.22 -4.82 35.40
N TYR A 430 2.80 -6.07 35.61
CA TYR A 430 3.30 -7.21 34.84
C TYR A 430 2.94 -7.11 33.36
N CYS A 431 1.70 -6.69 33.07
CA CYS A 431 1.22 -6.56 31.69
C CYS A 431 1.95 -5.46 30.93
N VAL A 432 2.12 -4.28 31.54
CA VAL A 432 2.81 -3.15 30.91
C VAL A 432 4.30 -3.48 30.72
N ARG A 433 4.91 -4.18 31.67
CA ARG A 433 6.30 -4.63 31.51
C ARG A 433 6.45 -5.62 30.36
N ALA A 434 5.51 -6.57 30.22
CA ALA A 434 5.50 -7.51 29.10
C ALA A 434 5.34 -6.78 27.77
N PHE A 435 4.48 -5.76 27.72
CA PHE A 435 4.33 -4.89 26.53
C PHE A 435 5.66 -4.22 26.17
N ALA A 436 6.34 -3.67 27.17
CA ALA A 436 7.66 -3.03 27.00
C ALA A 436 8.68 -4.02 26.43
N ASP A 437 8.76 -5.23 27.02
CA ASP A 437 9.69 -6.28 26.56
C ASP A 437 9.40 -6.68 25.12
N ALA A 438 8.14 -6.70 24.71
CA ALA A 438 7.73 -7.05 23.34
C ALA A 438 8.27 -6.07 22.30
N MET A 439 8.48 -4.80 22.66
CA MET A 439 8.99 -3.78 21.73
C MET A 439 10.42 -4.07 21.27
N GLU A 440 11.20 -4.81 22.04
CA GLU A 440 12.60 -5.15 21.70
C GLU A 440 12.71 -6.12 20.51
N VAL A 441 11.60 -6.68 20.05
CA VAL A 441 11.60 -7.58 18.88
C VAL A 441 12.13 -6.88 17.62
N ILE A 442 11.82 -5.59 17.45
CA ILE A 442 12.25 -4.84 16.25
C ILE A 442 13.78 -4.68 16.22
N PRO A 443 14.44 -4.10 17.22
CA PRO A 443 15.90 -4.03 17.18
C PRO A 443 16.57 -5.42 17.20
N SER A 444 16.00 -6.39 17.89
CA SER A 444 16.50 -7.77 17.87
C SER A 444 16.48 -8.36 16.45
N THR A 445 15.36 -8.21 15.74
CA THR A 445 15.21 -8.70 14.36
C THR A 445 16.14 -7.94 13.38
N LEU A 446 16.29 -6.63 13.55
CA LEU A 446 17.23 -5.84 12.74
C LEU A 446 18.68 -6.32 12.93
N ALA A 447 19.06 -6.63 14.15
CA ALA A 447 20.39 -7.16 14.47
C ALA A 447 20.58 -8.56 13.85
N GLU A 448 19.61 -9.45 14.00
CA GLU A 448 19.62 -10.79 13.40
C GLU A 448 19.82 -10.72 11.89
N ASN A 449 19.00 -9.93 11.21
CA ASN A 449 19.03 -9.79 9.75
C ASN A 449 20.34 -9.15 9.27
N ALA A 450 20.98 -8.33 10.12
CA ALA A 450 22.27 -7.70 9.81
C ALA A 450 23.47 -8.62 10.11
N GLY A 451 23.22 -9.81 10.67
CA GLY A 451 24.27 -10.74 11.05
C GLY A 451 24.98 -10.38 12.35
N LEU A 452 24.39 -9.52 13.16
CA LEU A 452 24.92 -9.12 14.49
C LEU A 452 24.36 -10.05 15.56
N ASN A 453 25.04 -10.14 16.70
CA ASN A 453 24.50 -10.86 17.85
C ASN A 453 23.36 -10.05 18.48
N PRO A 454 22.10 -10.51 18.40
CA PRO A 454 20.96 -9.71 18.86
C PRO A 454 20.99 -9.45 20.36
N ILE A 455 21.45 -10.40 21.15
CA ILE A 455 21.48 -10.29 22.63
C ILE A 455 22.43 -9.16 23.06
N SER A 456 23.66 -9.20 22.56
CA SER A 456 24.66 -8.18 22.91
C SER A 456 24.27 -6.80 22.37
N THR A 457 23.73 -6.76 21.13
CA THR A 457 23.32 -5.51 20.49
C THR A 457 22.16 -4.83 21.24
N VAL A 458 21.12 -5.59 21.58
CA VAL A 458 19.97 -5.03 22.32
C VAL A 458 20.38 -4.60 23.74
N THR A 459 21.26 -5.37 24.39
CA THR A 459 21.77 -5.02 25.72
C THR A 459 22.54 -3.71 25.69
N GLU A 460 23.41 -3.53 24.69
CA GLU A 460 24.17 -2.29 24.52
C GLU A 460 23.24 -1.11 24.20
N LEU A 461 22.23 -1.31 23.36
CA LEU A 461 21.21 -0.29 23.07
C LEU A 461 20.48 0.16 24.35
N ARG A 462 20.04 -0.81 25.18
CA ARG A 462 19.40 -0.50 26.45
C ARG A 462 20.31 0.38 27.34
N ASN A 463 21.57 0.00 27.44
CA ASN A 463 22.54 0.74 28.26
C ASN A 463 22.72 2.17 27.78
N ARG A 464 22.86 2.39 26.48
CA ARG A 464 23.01 3.74 25.90
C ARG A 464 21.76 4.59 26.08
N HIS A 465 20.57 4.00 25.86
CA HIS A 465 19.30 4.70 26.07
C HIS A 465 19.09 5.05 27.56
N ALA A 466 19.53 4.18 28.48
CA ALA A 466 19.50 4.45 29.93
C ALA A 466 20.42 5.64 30.29
N GLN A 467 21.48 5.86 29.53
CA GLN A 467 22.38 7.00 29.69
C GLN A 467 21.84 8.30 29.04
N GLY A 468 20.68 8.24 28.41
CA GLY A 468 20.02 9.40 27.80
C GLY A 468 20.22 9.56 26.30
N GLU A 469 20.88 8.62 25.63
CA GLU A 469 21.12 8.66 24.18
C GLU A 469 19.88 8.17 23.42
N LYS A 470 18.84 9.01 23.33
CA LYS A 470 17.52 8.66 22.75
C LYS A 470 17.56 8.35 21.25
N THR A 471 18.60 8.75 20.53
CA THR A 471 18.69 8.63 19.07
C THR A 471 19.65 7.53 18.63
N THR A 472 20.16 6.73 19.56
CA THR A 472 21.06 5.62 19.27
C THR A 472 20.25 4.41 18.77
N GLY A 473 20.68 3.85 17.65
CA GLY A 473 20.04 2.70 17.04
C GLY A 473 21.06 1.79 16.34
N ILE A 474 20.55 0.79 15.63
CA ILE A 474 21.39 -0.18 14.92
C ILE A 474 21.83 0.42 13.58
N ASN A 475 23.13 0.51 13.38
CA ASN A 475 23.74 0.92 12.11
C ASN A 475 24.11 -0.33 11.32
N VAL A 476 23.26 -0.68 10.38
CA VAL A 476 23.40 -1.89 9.57
C VAL A 476 24.57 -1.77 8.57
N ARG A 477 24.91 -0.53 8.17
CA ARG A 477 26.02 -0.28 7.25
C ARG A 477 27.37 -0.50 7.92
N LYS A 478 27.54 0.02 9.13
CA LYS A 478 28.78 -0.10 9.90
C LYS A 478 28.87 -1.40 10.71
N GLY A 479 27.76 -2.10 10.85
CA GLY A 479 27.71 -3.36 11.60
C GLY A 479 27.80 -3.19 13.10
N GLY A 480 27.06 -2.23 13.65
CA GLY A 480 27.08 -1.95 15.09
C GLY A 480 26.05 -0.94 15.52
N ILE A 481 26.33 -0.23 16.59
CA ILE A 481 25.43 0.77 17.18
C ILE A 481 26.03 2.16 17.00
N SER A 482 25.23 3.12 16.60
CA SER A 482 25.65 4.52 16.45
C SER A 482 24.46 5.46 16.63
N ASN A 483 24.72 6.76 16.65
CA ASN A 483 23.69 7.78 16.60
C ASN A 483 23.05 7.76 15.21
N ILE A 484 21.84 7.25 15.10
CA ILE A 484 21.15 7.03 13.84
C ILE A 484 20.71 8.34 13.16
N LEU A 485 20.51 9.41 13.92
CA LEU A 485 20.23 10.73 13.34
C LEU A 485 21.42 11.28 12.56
N GLU A 486 22.64 11.05 13.02
CA GLU A 486 23.86 11.45 12.30
C GLU A 486 24.04 10.65 11.01
N GLU A 487 23.51 9.44 10.97
CA GLU A 487 23.50 8.59 9.77
C GLU A 487 22.32 8.92 8.83
N LEU A 488 21.50 9.91 9.18
CA LEU A 488 20.33 10.40 8.41
C LEU A 488 19.25 9.34 8.21
N VAL A 489 19.15 8.38 9.15
CA VAL A 489 18.11 7.34 9.12
C VAL A 489 16.94 7.82 9.98
N VAL A 490 15.90 8.31 9.32
CA VAL A 490 14.75 8.94 9.98
C VAL A 490 13.45 8.41 9.38
N GLN A 491 12.40 8.44 10.18
CA GLN A 491 11.06 8.00 9.74
C GLN A 491 9.98 8.93 10.29
N PRO A 492 8.84 9.06 9.60
CA PRO A 492 7.74 9.87 10.13
C PRO A 492 7.21 9.30 11.45
N LEU A 493 6.91 10.17 12.39
CA LEU A 493 6.28 9.78 13.66
C LEU A 493 4.98 9.01 13.43
N LEU A 494 4.20 9.39 12.42
CA LEU A 494 2.92 8.75 12.10
C LEU A 494 3.07 7.24 11.81
N VAL A 495 4.15 6.84 11.15
CA VAL A 495 4.43 5.42 10.82
C VAL A 495 4.54 4.59 12.11
N SER A 496 5.32 5.06 13.08
CA SER A 496 5.53 4.36 14.36
C SER A 496 4.26 4.37 15.22
N VAL A 497 3.59 5.50 15.32
CA VAL A 497 2.34 5.63 16.09
C VAL A 497 1.25 4.72 15.51
N SER A 498 1.10 4.72 14.19
CA SER A 498 0.12 3.87 13.50
C SER A 498 0.43 2.39 13.73
N ALA A 499 1.71 1.98 13.57
CA ALA A 499 2.13 0.59 13.77
C ALA A 499 1.83 0.12 15.21
N LEU A 500 2.19 0.92 16.19
CA LEU A 500 1.96 0.61 17.61
C LEU A 500 0.46 0.50 17.92
N THR A 501 -0.34 1.45 17.44
CA THR A 501 -1.78 1.50 17.66
C THR A 501 -2.48 0.31 17.03
N LEU A 502 -2.25 0.07 15.74
CA LEU A 502 -2.92 -1.00 14.99
C LEU A 502 -2.53 -2.39 15.51
N ALA A 503 -1.25 -2.59 15.83
CA ALA A 503 -0.77 -3.85 16.42
C ALA A 503 -1.45 -4.12 17.75
N THR A 504 -1.53 -3.13 18.64
CA THR A 504 -2.16 -3.25 19.96
C THR A 504 -3.64 -3.55 19.83
N GLU A 505 -4.36 -2.84 18.96
CA GLU A 505 -5.79 -3.07 18.73
C GLU A 505 -6.08 -4.48 18.23
N THR A 506 -5.27 -4.97 17.29
CA THR A 506 -5.42 -6.33 16.74
C THR A 506 -5.16 -7.39 17.80
N VAL A 507 -4.11 -7.23 18.59
CA VAL A 507 -3.77 -8.15 19.69
C VAL A 507 -4.89 -8.19 20.73
N ARG A 508 -5.41 -7.03 21.13
CA ARG A 508 -6.54 -6.94 22.07
C ARG A 508 -7.78 -7.65 21.54
N SER A 509 -8.04 -7.53 20.24
CA SER A 509 -9.17 -8.20 19.57
C SER A 509 -8.99 -9.72 19.59
N ILE A 510 -7.80 -10.21 19.27
CA ILE A 510 -7.49 -11.66 19.27
C ILE A 510 -7.60 -12.24 20.69
N LEU A 511 -7.14 -11.52 21.71
CA LEU A 511 -7.19 -11.98 23.11
C LEU A 511 -8.61 -12.20 23.62
N LYS A 512 -9.57 -11.43 23.13
CA LYS A 512 -10.96 -11.49 23.59
C LYS A 512 -11.75 -12.64 22.97
N ILE A 513 -11.18 -13.34 21.97
CA ILE A 513 -11.85 -14.47 21.29
C ILE A 513 -11.78 -15.69 22.20
N ASP A 514 -12.93 -16.24 22.55
CA ASP A 514 -13.06 -17.46 23.35
C ASP A 514 -13.66 -18.64 22.58
N ASP A 515 -14.23 -18.39 21.38
CA ASP A 515 -14.76 -19.45 20.53
C ASP A 515 -14.70 -19.01 19.05
N VAL A 516 -14.66 -19.99 18.16
CA VAL A 516 -14.68 -19.78 16.71
C VAL A 516 -15.88 -20.53 16.13
N VAL A 517 -16.86 -19.80 15.63
CA VAL A 517 -18.09 -20.35 15.06
C VAL A 517 -18.00 -20.31 13.53
N ASN A 518 -18.06 -21.47 12.92
CA ASN A 518 -18.06 -21.57 11.46
C ASN A 518 -19.51 -21.50 10.95
N THR A 519 -19.75 -20.61 10.02
CA THR A 519 -21.04 -20.50 9.31
C THR A 519 -20.95 -21.24 7.98
N ARG A 520 -22.09 -21.76 7.51
CA ARG A 520 -22.21 -22.47 6.22
C ARG A 520 -22.19 -21.48 5.05
#